data_6dfe84c1be9d1547014d64a96ab6ad2f
#
_entry.id   6dfe84c1be9d1547014d64a96ab6ad2f
#
_cell.length_a   1.000
_cell.length_b   1.000
_cell.length_c   1.000
_cell.angle_alpha   90.00
_cell.angle_beta   90.00
_cell.angle_gamma   90.00
#
_symmetry.space_group_name_H-M   'P 1'
#
loop_
_entity.id
_entity.type
_entity.pdbx_description
1 polymer ?
#
loop_
_entity_poly.entity_id
_entity_poly.type
_entity_poly.pdbx_seq_one_letter_code
_entity_poly.pdbx_strand_id
1 'polypeptide(L)' 'MLNIPELAMNPNRKVTTKCYGEVKVWDDREEAQAYFLEAMMNSDGSEHDRYSGIYIQLQNGLDYCTDEDDDEEDES' A
#
# COMPACT_ATOMS: atom_id res chain seq x y z
N MET A 1 9.11 0.76 -30.61
CA MET A 1 9.10 0.85 -30.07
C MET A 1 9.07 0.81 -29.14
N LEU A 2 9.06 0.51 -28.85
CA LEU A 2 9.15 0.61 -28.02
C LEU A 2 8.48 1.03 -27.01
N ASN A 3 7.97 1.36 -26.70
CA ASN A 3 7.17 1.87 -25.76
C ASN A 3 6.65 0.90 -24.86
N ILE A 4 6.68 -0.28 -25.16
CA ILE A 4 6.22 -1.30 -24.32
C ILE A 4 6.96 -1.31 -23.05
N PRO A 5 8.22 -1.13 -23.05
CA PRO A 5 8.93 -1.16 -21.80
C PRO A 5 8.45 -0.09 -20.87
N GLU A 6 8.06 0.99 -21.40
CA GLU A 6 7.68 1.98 -20.50
C GLU A 6 6.47 1.64 -19.78
N LEU A 7 5.61 0.88 -20.35
CA LEU A 7 4.46 0.45 -19.64
C LEU A 7 4.85 -0.41 -18.50
N ALA A 8 5.77 -1.30 -18.72
CA ALA A 8 6.15 -2.20 -17.69
C ALA A 8 6.81 -1.48 -16.57
N MET A 9 7.41 -0.37 -16.87
CA MET A 9 8.11 0.27 -15.85
C MET A 9 7.35 1.37 -15.22
N ASN A 10 6.09 1.45 -15.46
CA ASN A 10 5.30 2.50 -14.89
C ASN A 10 5.28 2.37 -13.38
N PRO A 11 5.97 3.20 -12.65
CA PRO A 11 6.02 3.10 -11.21
C PRO A 11 4.79 3.66 -10.55
N ASN A 12 3.99 4.37 -11.29
CA ASN A 12 2.83 4.99 -10.73
C ASN A 12 1.57 4.28 -11.06
N ARG A 13 1.66 2.98 -11.36
CA ARG A 13 0.45 2.30 -11.67
C ARG A 13 -0.44 2.23 -10.44
N LYS A 14 -1.71 2.02 -10.68
CA LYS A 14 -2.70 2.06 -9.63
C LYS A 14 -2.42 1.05 -8.55
N VAL A 15 -2.78 1.42 -7.34
CA VAL A 15 -2.61 0.54 -6.21
C VAL A 15 -3.89 0.64 -5.38
N THR A 16 -4.26 -0.46 -4.75
CA THR A 16 -5.45 -0.52 -3.94
C THR A 16 -5.05 -0.73 -2.49
N THR A 17 -5.68 -0.01 -1.58
CA THR A 17 -5.43 -0.20 -0.16
C THR A 17 -6.75 -0.47 0.54
N LYS A 18 -6.69 -1.30 1.57
CA LYS A 18 -7.86 -1.57 2.40
C LYS A 18 -7.45 -1.33 3.84
N CYS A 19 -8.06 -0.35 4.47
CA CYS A 19 -7.72 0.03 5.83
C CYS A 19 -9.02 0.24 6.59
N TYR A 20 -9.13 -0.37 7.74
CA TYR A 20 -10.36 -0.30 8.53
C TYR A 20 -11.55 -0.79 7.72
N GLY A 21 -11.31 -1.76 6.84
CA GLY A 21 -12.38 -2.29 6.03
C GLY A 21 -12.76 -1.43 4.84
N GLU A 22 -12.11 -0.29 4.68
CA GLU A 22 -12.46 0.63 3.62
C GLU A 22 -11.47 0.48 2.48
N VAL A 23 -11.97 0.22 1.28
CA VAL A 23 -11.13 -0.01 0.12
C VAL A 23 -11.00 1.30 -0.65
N LYS A 24 -9.78 1.62 -1.02
CA LYS A 24 -9.53 2.83 -1.78
C LYS A 24 -8.55 2.52 -2.88
N VAL A 25 -8.84 3.01 -4.08
CA VAL A 25 -7.96 2.85 -5.21
C VAL A 25 -7.23 4.16 -5.45
N TRP A 26 -5.92 4.08 -5.57
CA TRP A 26 -5.08 5.24 -5.77
C TRP A 26 -4.55 5.20 -7.19
N ASP A 27 -4.59 6.34 -7.85
CA ASP A 27 -4.04 6.41 -9.21
C ASP A 27 -2.53 6.49 -9.19
N ASP A 28 -1.96 6.88 -8.08
CA ASP A 28 -0.54 7.13 -7.99
C ASP A 28 -0.02 6.49 -6.73
N ARG A 29 0.95 5.59 -6.88
CA ARG A 29 1.51 4.91 -5.73
C ARG A 29 2.15 5.91 -4.76
N GLU A 30 2.76 6.96 -5.30
CA GLU A 30 3.40 7.92 -4.41
C GLU A 30 2.38 8.66 -3.56
N GLU A 31 1.21 8.91 -4.10
CA GLU A 31 0.17 9.53 -3.31
C GLU A 31 -0.25 8.63 -2.16
N ALA A 32 -0.39 7.35 -2.44
CA ALA A 32 -0.76 6.42 -1.40
C ALA A 32 0.33 6.36 -0.34
N GLN A 33 1.58 6.33 -0.77
CA GLN A 33 2.67 6.29 0.19
C GLN A 33 2.69 7.53 1.06
N ALA A 34 2.49 8.68 0.46
CA ALA A 34 2.50 9.92 1.23
C ALA A 34 1.36 9.94 2.24
N TYR A 35 0.20 9.45 1.82
CA TYR A 35 -0.94 9.45 2.72
C TYR A 35 -0.66 8.55 3.94
N PHE A 36 -0.16 7.35 3.70
CA PHE A 36 0.04 6.44 4.82
C PHE A 36 1.26 6.80 5.64
N LEU A 37 2.24 7.43 5.02
CA LEU A 37 3.36 7.92 5.81
C LEU A 37 2.90 9.00 6.78
N GLU A 38 2.10 9.92 6.30
CA GLU A 38 1.62 10.97 7.17
C GLU A 38 0.69 10.41 8.23
N ALA A 39 -0.17 9.48 7.85
CA ALA A 39 -1.05 8.86 8.83
C ALA A 39 -0.25 8.13 9.89
N MET A 40 0.82 7.46 9.48
CA MET A 40 1.66 6.75 10.42
C MET A 40 2.32 7.71 11.39
N MET A 41 2.80 8.83 10.89
CA MET A 41 3.49 9.78 11.73
C MET A 41 2.55 10.49 12.70
N ASN A 42 1.28 10.54 12.37
CA ASN A 42 0.30 11.19 13.23
C ASN A 42 -0.43 10.22 14.13
N SER A 43 0.00 8.97 14.19
CA SER A 43 -0.70 7.96 14.96
C SER A 43 0.25 7.27 15.90
N ASP A 44 -0.30 6.65 16.95
CA ASP A 44 0.48 5.93 17.91
C ASP A 44 -0.08 4.55 18.13
N GLY A 45 0.74 3.67 18.70
CA GLY A 45 0.25 2.38 19.13
C GLY A 45 -0.17 1.52 17.96
N SER A 46 -1.32 0.90 18.10
CA SER A 46 -1.76 -0.03 17.07
C SER A 46 -2.11 0.67 15.77
N GLU A 47 -2.53 1.92 15.84
CA GLU A 47 -2.80 2.62 14.60
C GLU A 47 -1.52 2.89 13.84
N HIS A 48 -0.48 3.25 14.54
CA HIS A 48 0.81 3.45 13.90
C HIS A 48 1.24 2.16 13.20
N ASP A 49 1.07 1.02 13.86
CA ASP A 49 1.44 -0.25 13.28
C ASP A 49 0.59 -0.55 12.05
N ARG A 50 -0.67 -0.21 12.11
CA ARG A 50 -1.58 -0.48 11.00
C ARG A 50 -1.15 0.28 9.75
N TYR A 51 -0.92 1.59 9.90
CA TYR A 51 -0.51 2.39 8.76
C TYR A 51 0.89 2.02 8.29
N SER A 52 1.75 1.67 9.22
CA SER A 52 3.10 1.28 8.88
C SER A 52 3.10 0.03 8.03
N GLY A 53 2.25 -0.93 8.34
CA GLY A 53 2.18 -2.14 7.55
C GLY A 53 1.80 -1.86 6.12
N ILE A 54 0.82 -1.00 5.91
CA ILE A 54 0.41 -0.66 4.56
C ILE A 54 1.52 0.10 3.85
N TYR A 55 2.16 1.02 4.55
CA TYR A 55 3.23 1.81 3.95
C TYR A 55 4.37 0.90 3.47
N ILE A 56 4.74 -0.08 4.28
CA ILE A 56 5.81 -0.98 3.90
C ILE A 56 5.42 -1.80 2.68
N GLN A 57 4.18 -2.25 2.62
CA GLN A 57 3.72 -2.99 1.45
C GLN A 57 3.78 -2.13 0.20
N LEU A 58 3.43 -0.86 0.32
CA LEU A 58 3.52 0.05 -0.80
C LEU A 58 4.96 0.20 -1.26
N GLN A 59 5.87 0.29 -0.32
CA GLN A 59 7.28 0.43 -0.67
C GLN A 59 7.83 -0.82 -1.31
N ASN A 60 7.26 -1.97 -0.98
CA ASN A 60 7.72 -3.22 -1.57
C ASN A 60 7.13 -3.45 -2.95
N GLY A 61 6.31 -2.53 -3.44
CA GLY A 61 5.81 -2.65 -4.80
C GLY A 61 4.54 -3.43 -4.95
N LEU A 62 3.85 -3.72 -3.85
CA LEU A 62 2.62 -4.47 -3.93
C LEU A 62 1.51 -3.59 -4.47
N ASP A 63 0.62 -4.19 -5.23
CA ASP A 63 -0.50 -3.45 -5.82
C ASP A 63 -1.73 -3.50 -4.94
N TYR A 64 -1.77 -4.37 -3.96
CA TYR A 64 -2.87 -4.44 -3.02
C TYR A 64 -2.26 -4.49 -1.63
N CYS A 65 -2.59 -3.53 -0.81
CA CYS A 65 -2.02 -3.41 0.52
C CYS A 65 -3.16 -3.32 1.53
N THR A 66 -3.01 -3.98 2.66
CA THR A 66 -4.09 -4.01 3.62
C THR A 66 -3.53 -4.03 5.01
N ASP A 67 -4.30 -3.51 5.95
CA ASP A 67 -3.92 -3.58 7.35
C ASP A 67 -4.34 -4.90 7.96
N GLU A 68 -5.02 -5.74 7.21
CA GLU A 68 -5.44 -7.01 7.74
C GLU A 68 -4.31 -8.01 7.65
N ASP A 69 -4.21 -8.81 8.67
CA ASP A 69 -3.17 -9.81 8.71
C ASP A 69 -3.78 -11.11 8.34
N ASP A 70 -3.51 -11.59 7.17
CA ASP A 70 -4.14 -12.82 6.76
C ASP A 70 -3.18 -13.93 6.66
N ASP A 71 -2.01 -13.79 7.21
CA ASP A 71 -1.09 -14.87 7.12
C ASP A 71 -1.42 -15.94 7.99
N GLU A 72 -2.20 -15.73 8.81
CA GLU A 72 -2.52 -16.82 9.62
C GLU A 72 -2.80 -17.95 8.91
N GLU A 73 -2.96 -17.80 7.96
CA GLU A 73 -3.17 -18.86 7.26
C GLU A 73 -2.18 -19.61 7.15
N ASP A 74 -1.54 -19.42 7.59
CA ASP A 74 -0.76 -20.08 7.57
C ASP A 74 -0.58 -20.96 8.09
N GLU A 75 -0.96 -21.05 8.37
CA GLU A 75 -0.84 -21.69 8.76
C GLU A 75 -0.74 -22.38 8.93
N SER A 76 -0.82 -22.53 8.84
CA SER A 76 -0.82 -22.98 8.93
C SER A 76 -0.66 -23.39 8.85
#